data_03c03898566e6900c233a6a0ab99d6e1
#
_entry.id   03c03898566e6900c233a6a0ab99d6e1
#
_cell.length_a   1.000
_cell.length_b   1.000
_cell.length_c   1.000
_cell.angle_alpha   90.00
_cell.angle_beta   90.00
_cell.angle_gamma   90.00
#
_symmetry.space_group_name_H-M   'P 1'
#
loop_
_entity.id
_entity.type
_entity.pdbx_description
1 polymer ?
#
loop_
_entity_poly.entity_id
_entity_poly.type
_entity_poly.pdbx_seq_one_letter_code
_entity_poly.pdbx_strand_id
1 'polypeptide(L)'
;MAGRAAAERIRRAIAVVNSVADEAGDEEITPTEIAEAIRDCLELGEVDDVPNVRRYLGEALDAVSDGMPADFVAMTLYAALGALREGSR
;
A
#
# COMPACT_ATOMS: atom_id res chain seq x y z
N MET A 1 5.75 12.13 15.44
CA MET A 1 5.58 10.72 15.70
C MET A 1 5.98 9.89 14.53
N ALA A 2 6.81 8.93 14.79
CA ALA A 2 7.27 8.05 13.73
C ALA A 2 6.09 7.26 13.18
N GLY A 3 6.06 7.11 11.87
CA GLY A 3 5.05 6.29 11.22
C GLY A 3 3.79 7.02 10.78
N ARG A 4 3.61 8.27 11.20
CA ARG A 4 2.38 8.96 10.84
C ARG A 4 2.29 9.23 9.35
N ALA A 5 3.37 9.70 8.76
CA ALA A 5 3.39 9.97 7.32
C ALA A 5 3.27 8.67 6.54
N ALA A 6 3.93 7.60 7.01
CA ALA A 6 3.82 6.31 6.38
C ALA A 6 2.39 5.79 6.43
N ALA A 7 1.73 5.92 7.59
CA ALA A 7 0.35 5.48 7.72
C ALA A 7 -0.57 6.21 6.75
N GLU A 8 -0.38 7.51 6.61
CA GLU A 8 -1.20 8.29 5.68
C GLU A 8 -0.97 7.87 4.24
N ARG A 9 0.28 7.60 3.89
CA ARG A 9 0.58 7.17 2.53
C ARG A 9 0.03 5.79 2.24
N ILE A 10 0.10 4.88 3.22
CA ILE A 10 -0.47 3.55 3.05
C ILE A 10 -1.98 3.66 2.89
N ARG A 11 -2.63 4.50 3.69
CA ARG A 11 -4.08 4.69 3.55
C ARG A 11 -4.44 5.24 2.19
N ARG A 12 -3.63 6.14 1.66
CA ARG A 12 -3.87 6.67 0.32
C ARG A 12 -3.76 5.57 -0.72
N ALA A 13 -2.75 4.71 -0.60
CA ALA A 13 -2.59 3.60 -1.52
C ALA A 13 -3.80 2.66 -1.44
N ILE A 14 -4.28 2.39 -0.23
CA ILE A 14 -5.47 1.56 -0.04
C ILE A 14 -6.67 2.21 -0.72
N ALA A 15 -6.83 3.52 -0.59
CA ALA A 15 -7.95 4.22 -1.21
C ALA A 15 -7.90 4.10 -2.73
N VAL A 16 -6.71 4.20 -3.31
CA VAL A 16 -6.54 4.05 -4.75
C VAL A 16 -6.96 2.65 -5.20
N VAL A 17 -6.51 1.64 -4.46
CA VAL A 17 -6.84 0.25 -4.80
C VAL A 17 -8.34 0.00 -4.66
N ASN A 18 -8.95 0.49 -3.59
CA ASN A 18 -10.38 0.30 -3.38
C ASN A 18 -11.20 1.02 -4.44
N SER A 19 -10.72 2.13 -4.92
CA SER A 19 -11.38 2.85 -5.99
C SER A 19 -11.43 2.01 -7.27
N VAL A 20 -10.33 1.32 -7.57
CA VAL A 20 -10.30 0.41 -8.71
C VAL A 20 -11.29 -0.74 -8.52
N ALA A 21 -11.34 -1.29 -7.31
CA ALA A 21 -12.22 -2.42 -7.03
C ALA A 21 -13.70 -2.02 -7.13
N ASP A 22 -14.03 -0.81 -6.67
CA ASP A 22 -15.42 -0.37 -6.64
C ASP A 22 -15.92 0.12 -7.97
N GLU A 23 -15.03 0.69 -8.73
CA GLU A 23 -15.43 1.43 -9.88
C GLU A 23 -15.08 0.75 -11.11
N ALA A 24 -15.75 -0.21 -11.41
CA ALA A 24 -15.39 -0.89 -12.58
C ALA A 24 -15.51 -0.02 -13.77
N GLY A 25 -15.53 1.16 -13.80
CA GLY A 25 -15.61 1.77 -15.06
C GLY A 25 -15.53 3.24 -15.21
N ASP A 26 -15.67 3.95 -14.16
CA ASP A 26 -15.72 5.37 -14.35
C ASP A 26 -14.38 6.03 -14.45
N GLU A 27 -13.46 5.62 -13.60
CA GLU A 27 -12.15 6.20 -13.67
C GLU A 27 -11.14 5.13 -13.79
N GLU A 28 -10.33 5.24 -14.78
CA GLU A 28 -9.31 4.25 -14.99
C GLU A 28 -8.11 4.58 -14.15
N ILE A 29 -8.06 3.99 -12.98
CA ILE A 29 -6.84 4.02 -12.21
C ILE A 29 -6.02 2.85 -12.70
N THR A 30 -4.90 3.14 -13.31
CA THR A 30 -4.08 2.10 -13.92
C THR A 30 -3.25 1.40 -12.85
N PRO A 31 -2.81 0.18 -13.13
CA PRO A 31 -1.88 -0.49 -12.21
C PRO A 31 -0.63 0.34 -11.94
N THR A 32 -0.21 1.16 -12.88
CA THR A 32 0.93 2.04 -12.69
C THR A 32 0.70 3.01 -11.54
N GLU A 33 -0.51 3.58 -11.45
CA GLU A 33 -0.82 4.51 -10.38
C GLU A 33 -0.79 3.83 -9.03
N ILE A 34 -1.29 2.60 -8.96
CA ILE A 34 -1.25 1.83 -7.73
C ILE A 34 0.20 1.55 -7.34
N ALA A 35 1.01 1.15 -8.30
CA ALA A 35 2.41 0.86 -8.05
C ALA A 35 3.16 2.10 -7.55
N GLU A 36 2.86 3.25 -8.15
CA GLU A 36 3.49 4.50 -7.72
C GLU A 36 3.12 4.86 -6.30
N ALA A 37 1.86 4.68 -5.94
CA ALA A 37 1.42 4.96 -4.58
C ALA A 37 2.16 4.07 -3.57
N ILE A 38 2.36 2.80 -3.92
CA ILE A 38 3.06 1.88 -3.04
C ILE A 38 4.55 2.26 -2.95
N ARG A 39 5.15 2.64 -4.06
CA ARG A 39 6.56 3.07 -4.06
C ARG A 39 6.75 4.31 -3.21
N ASP A 40 5.79 5.23 -3.24
CA ASP A 40 5.86 6.41 -2.39
C ASP A 40 5.94 6.01 -0.92
N CYS A 41 5.22 4.96 -0.53
CA CYS A 41 5.30 4.47 0.83
C CYS A 41 6.69 3.92 1.13
N LEU A 42 7.27 3.19 0.18
CA LEU A 42 8.57 2.57 0.39
C LEU A 42 9.70 3.59 0.46
N GLU A 43 9.50 4.75 -0.14
CA GLU A 43 10.53 5.79 -0.14
C GLU A 43 10.64 6.54 1.17
N LEU A 44 9.63 6.39 2.04
CA LEU A 44 9.70 7.05 3.34
C LEU A 44 10.69 6.34 4.24
N GLY A 45 11.59 7.10 4.84
CA GLY A 45 12.56 6.51 5.75
C GLY A 45 11.94 5.84 6.95
N GLU A 46 10.71 6.23 7.30
CA GLU A 46 10.02 5.67 8.45
C GLU A 46 9.78 4.17 8.32
N VAL A 47 9.58 3.68 7.11
CA VAL A 47 9.31 2.26 6.92
C VAL A 47 10.57 1.41 7.07
N ASP A 48 11.74 2.02 7.00
CA ASP A 48 12.98 1.27 7.16
C ASP A 48 13.13 0.72 8.57
N ASP A 49 12.50 1.36 9.54
CA ASP A 49 12.57 0.93 10.93
C ASP A 49 11.59 -0.18 11.25
N VAL A 50 10.71 -0.52 10.32
CA VAL A 50 9.69 -1.53 10.53
C VAL A 50 9.74 -2.54 9.40
N PRO A 51 10.61 -3.56 9.50
CA PRO A 51 10.85 -4.49 8.39
C PRO A 51 9.59 -5.18 7.86
N ASN A 52 8.63 -5.47 8.74
CA ASN A 52 7.41 -6.13 8.30
C ASN A 52 6.57 -5.25 7.40
N VAL A 53 6.54 -3.94 7.68
CA VAL A 53 5.82 -3.00 6.83
C VAL A 53 6.44 -2.99 5.44
N ARG A 54 7.75 -2.90 5.39
CA ARG A 54 8.46 -2.86 4.12
C ARG A 54 8.23 -4.14 3.33
N ARG A 55 8.21 -5.27 4.01
CA ARG A 55 7.96 -6.55 3.37
C ARG A 55 6.58 -6.60 2.76
N TYR A 56 5.55 -6.19 3.51
CA TYR A 56 4.18 -6.20 3.00
C TYR A 56 4.01 -5.23 1.83
N LEU A 57 4.65 -4.07 1.90
CA LEU A 57 4.57 -3.12 0.80
C LEU A 57 5.23 -3.70 -0.46
N GLY A 58 6.35 -4.39 -0.30
CA GLY A 58 6.98 -5.07 -1.41
C GLY A 58 6.10 -6.15 -2.01
N GLU A 59 5.41 -6.91 -1.17
CA GLU A 59 4.50 -7.94 -1.64
C GLU A 59 3.33 -7.32 -2.39
N ALA A 60 2.83 -6.18 -1.92
CA ALA A 60 1.76 -5.50 -2.61
C ALA A 60 2.20 -5.03 -3.99
N LEU A 61 3.41 -4.50 -4.08
CA LEU A 61 3.95 -4.04 -5.34
C LEU A 61 4.11 -5.21 -6.33
N ASP A 62 4.62 -6.34 -5.84
CA ASP A 62 4.74 -7.53 -6.67
C ASP A 62 3.37 -8.01 -7.13
N ALA A 63 2.38 -7.95 -6.27
CA ALA A 63 1.02 -8.37 -6.63
C ALA A 63 0.46 -7.52 -7.76
N VAL A 64 0.71 -6.22 -7.71
CA VAL A 64 0.26 -5.33 -8.79
C VAL A 64 0.96 -5.71 -10.09
N SER A 65 2.26 -5.97 -10.03
CA SER A 65 3.04 -6.33 -11.21
C SER A 65 2.58 -7.66 -11.81
N ASP A 66 2.13 -8.57 -10.95
CA ASP A 66 1.67 -9.88 -11.40
C ASP A 66 0.22 -9.89 -11.87
N GLY A 67 -0.46 -8.76 -11.77
CA GLY A 67 -1.86 -8.69 -12.20
C GLY A 67 -2.83 -9.29 -11.22
N MET A 68 -2.48 -9.37 -9.95
CA MET A 68 -3.36 -9.93 -8.94
C MET A 68 -4.60 -9.05 -8.75
N PRO A 69 -5.70 -9.63 -8.25
CA PRO A 69 -6.92 -8.85 -8.02
C PRO A 69 -6.68 -7.71 -7.03
N ALA A 70 -7.47 -6.65 -7.20
CA ALA A 70 -7.37 -5.49 -6.31
C ALA A 70 -7.58 -5.87 -4.86
N ASP A 71 -8.49 -6.82 -4.59
CA ASP A 71 -8.74 -7.25 -3.23
C ASP A 71 -7.49 -7.79 -2.55
N PHE A 72 -6.70 -8.54 -3.28
CA PHE A 72 -5.47 -9.11 -2.74
C PHE A 72 -4.48 -7.99 -2.41
N VAL A 73 -4.32 -7.03 -3.31
CA VAL A 73 -3.41 -5.91 -3.09
C VAL A 73 -3.86 -5.12 -1.86
N ALA A 74 -5.16 -4.85 -1.74
CA ALA A 74 -5.68 -4.12 -0.61
C ALA A 74 -5.42 -4.86 0.70
N MET A 75 -5.63 -6.17 0.73
CA MET A 75 -5.36 -6.97 1.93
C MET A 75 -3.91 -6.83 2.37
N THR A 76 -3.00 -6.89 1.42
CA THR A 76 -1.58 -6.77 1.72
C THR A 76 -1.26 -5.39 2.29
N LEU A 77 -1.87 -4.35 1.73
CA LEU A 77 -1.67 -3.00 2.24
C LEU A 77 -2.25 -2.83 3.65
N TYR A 78 -3.40 -3.43 3.93
CA TYR A 78 -3.95 -3.40 5.28
C TYR A 78 -3.02 -4.10 6.26
N ALA A 79 -2.41 -5.21 5.83
CA ALA A 79 -1.45 -5.90 6.67
C ALA A 79 -0.25 -4.99 6.97
N ALA A 80 0.19 -4.23 5.98
CA ALA A 80 1.29 -3.28 6.18
C ALA A 80 0.91 -2.23 7.21
N LEU A 81 -0.31 -1.71 7.10
CA LEU A 81 -0.77 -0.69 8.04
C LEU A 81 -0.84 -1.24 9.47
N GLY A 82 -1.33 -2.47 9.61
CA GLY A 82 -1.38 -3.12 10.91
C GLY A 82 0.01 -3.32 11.50
N ALA A 83 0.95 -3.76 10.68
CA ALA A 83 2.32 -3.95 11.13
C ALA A 83 2.95 -2.64 11.56
N LEU A 84 2.64 -1.56 10.84
CA LEU A 84 3.16 -0.24 11.19
C LEU A 84 2.67 0.18 12.56
N ARG A 85 1.39 -0.04 12.84
CA ARG A 85 0.83 0.31 14.13
C ARG A 85 1.49 -0.46 15.25
N GLU A 86 1.72 -1.75 15.04
CA GLU A 86 2.35 -2.59 16.05
C GLU A 86 3.79 -2.17 16.27
N GLY A 87 4.49 -1.81 15.21
CA GLY A 87 5.88 -1.41 15.31
C GLY A 87 6.07 -0.04 15.91
N SER A 88 5.01 0.75 15.97
CA SER A 88 5.11 2.12 16.49
C SER A 88 4.99 2.22 18.00
N ARG A 89 4.81 1.13 18.68
CA ARG A 89 4.64 1.16 20.14
C ARG A 89 5.92 1.45 20.88
#